data_2d452c0b5a3706de874e190a450d99cc
#
_entry.id   2d452c0b5a3706de874e190a450d99cc
#
_cell.length_a   1.000
_cell.length_b   1.000
_cell.length_c   1.000
_cell.angle_alpha   90.00
_cell.angle_beta   90.00
_cell.angle_gamma   90.00
#
_symmetry.space_group_name_H-M   'P 1'
#
loop_
_entity.id
_entity.type
_entity.pdbx_description
1 polymer ?
#
loop_
_entity_poly.entity_id
_entity_poly.type
_entity_poly.pdbx_seq_one_letter_code
_entity_poly.pdbx_strand_id
1 'polypeptide(L)'
;HTTCRRQRQMCIRDSNYTDKIAYIVDNGKRKKISVNRKATFKSVKVAAAFHGWLSLDKQKKIPQILKLMQFPCSDALSYSHLAEGRVDVVIQCSNKIWDIHPLIPIIKAAGGYISTWDNRDAINAGSILVSSNKIIHNKFLKLLKPVSK
;
A
#
# COMPACT_ATOMS: atom_id res chain seq x y z
N HIS A 1 2.24 33.34 -3.08
CA HIS A 1 3.28 32.71 -3.92
C HIS A 1 4.00 31.52 -3.31
N THR A 2 3.92 31.30 -1.99
CA THR A 2 4.58 30.17 -1.29
C THR A 2 3.84 28.85 -1.42
N THR A 3 2.53 28.87 -1.60
CA THR A 3 1.69 27.66 -1.70
C THR A 3 1.93 26.89 -3.01
N CYS A 4 2.19 27.61 -4.10
CA CYS A 4 2.46 27.02 -5.42
C CYS A 4 3.82 26.27 -5.47
N ARG A 5 4.79 26.67 -4.66
CA ARG A 5 6.11 26.04 -4.58
C ARG A 5 6.09 24.69 -3.88
N ARG A 6 5.21 24.50 -2.87
CA ARG A 6 5.04 23.21 -2.18
C ARG A 6 4.37 22.17 -3.08
N GLN A 7 3.43 22.56 -3.93
CA GLN A 7 2.81 21.64 -4.90
C GLN A 7 3.79 21.20 -6.00
N ARG A 8 4.79 21.99 -6.35
CA ARG A 8 5.84 21.61 -7.32
C ARG A 8 6.88 20.64 -6.76
N GLN A 9 6.93 20.43 -5.44
CA GLN A 9 7.79 19.45 -4.78
C GLN A 9 7.11 18.11 -4.53
N MET A 10 5.88 17.91 -5.00
CA MET A 10 5.29 16.58 -5.01
C MET A 10 6.09 15.70 -5.96
N CYS A 11 6.84 14.76 -5.38
CA CYS A 11 7.53 13.75 -6.16
C CYS A 11 6.52 13.02 -7.03
N ILE A 12 6.67 13.13 -8.34
CA ILE A 12 5.82 12.42 -9.30
C ILE A 12 6.27 10.96 -9.26
N ARG A 13 5.31 10.07 -8.99
CA ARG A 13 5.52 8.64 -9.11
C ARG A 13 4.85 8.19 -10.38
N ASP A 14 5.60 7.42 -11.17
CA ASP A 14 5.16 6.96 -12.47
C ASP A 14 5.63 5.52 -12.71
N SER A 15 5.00 4.85 -13.66
CA SER A 15 5.39 3.52 -14.09
C SER A 15 5.44 3.42 -15.60
N ASN A 16 6.49 2.80 -16.14
CA ASN A 16 6.53 2.44 -17.53
C ASN A 16 5.91 1.03 -17.70
N TYR A 17 4.80 0.96 -18.42
CA TYR A 17 4.09 -0.29 -18.64
C TYR A 17 4.93 -1.30 -19.43
N THR A 18 5.68 -0.83 -20.43
CA THR A 18 6.52 -1.65 -21.29
C THR A 18 7.67 -2.30 -20.52
N ASP A 19 8.34 -1.50 -19.69
CA ASP A 19 9.57 -1.95 -18.98
C ASP A 19 9.26 -2.51 -17.59
N LYS A 20 8.01 -2.42 -17.12
CA LYS A 20 7.59 -2.81 -15.76
C LYS A 20 8.47 -2.18 -14.68
N ILE A 21 8.80 -0.91 -14.84
CA ILE A 21 9.65 -0.16 -13.93
C ILE A 21 8.85 0.99 -13.32
N ALA A 22 8.93 1.14 -12.01
CA ALA A 22 8.39 2.29 -11.29
C ALA A 22 9.50 3.31 -11.00
N TYR A 23 9.15 4.59 -11.08
CA TYR A 23 10.05 5.71 -10.87
C TYR A 23 9.47 6.72 -9.89
N ILE A 24 10.36 7.40 -9.19
CA ILE A 24 10.08 8.67 -8.55
C ILE A 24 10.83 9.76 -9.32
N VAL A 25 10.16 10.88 -9.57
CA VAL A 25 10.79 12.06 -10.16
C VAL A 25 10.88 13.13 -9.08
N ASP A 26 12.09 13.47 -8.71
CA ASP A 26 12.37 14.52 -7.74
C ASP A 26 13.35 15.52 -8.33
N ASN A 27 12.99 16.81 -8.31
CA ASN A 27 13.79 17.88 -8.91
C ASN A 27 14.24 17.58 -10.36
N GLY A 28 13.33 17.00 -11.17
CA GLY A 28 13.59 16.65 -12.57
C GLY A 28 14.45 15.38 -12.77
N LYS A 29 14.94 14.77 -11.70
CA LYS A 29 15.74 13.53 -11.78
C LYS A 29 14.84 12.31 -11.56
N ARG A 30 14.94 11.35 -12.48
CA ARG A 30 14.26 10.06 -12.36
C ARG A 30 15.10 9.08 -11.53
N LYS A 31 14.49 8.49 -10.51
CA LYS A 31 15.10 7.42 -9.71
C LYS A 31 14.18 6.21 -9.74
N LYS A 32 14.71 5.05 -10.11
CA LYS A 32 13.99 3.78 -10.03
C LYS A 32 13.66 3.46 -8.59
N ILE A 33 12.41 3.02 -8.33
CA ILE A 33 11.94 2.58 -7.03
C ILE A 33 11.56 1.11 -7.07
N SER A 34 11.64 0.45 -5.93
CA SER A 34 11.23 -0.93 -5.74
C SER A 34 10.82 -1.19 -4.30
N VAL A 35 9.91 -2.12 -4.12
CA VAL A 35 9.50 -2.59 -2.79
C VAL A 35 10.66 -3.25 -2.03
N ASN A 36 10.57 -3.30 -0.71
CA ASN A 36 11.51 -4.04 0.14
C ASN A 36 11.26 -5.56 0.04
N ARG A 37 11.89 -6.22 -0.94
CA ARG A 37 11.75 -7.67 -1.16
C ARG A 37 12.30 -8.53 -0.02
N LYS A 38 13.21 -7.98 0.80
CA LYS A 38 13.85 -8.67 1.94
C LYS A 38 13.04 -8.59 3.22
N ALA A 39 11.89 -7.91 3.22
CA ALA A 39 11.01 -7.83 4.38
C ALA A 39 10.60 -9.23 4.87
N THR A 40 10.66 -9.42 6.19
CA THR A 40 10.21 -10.63 6.87
C THR A 40 9.06 -10.30 7.79
N PHE A 41 8.28 -11.30 8.18
CA PHE A 41 7.16 -11.08 9.11
C PHE A 41 7.60 -10.55 10.48
N LYS A 42 8.84 -10.85 10.92
CA LYS A 42 9.41 -10.35 12.18
C LYS A 42 9.80 -8.88 12.13
N SER A 43 10.17 -8.38 10.95
CA SER A 43 10.67 -7.01 10.75
C SER A 43 9.74 -6.13 9.92
N VAL A 44 8.51 -6.62 9.63
CA VAL A 44 7.56 -5.97 8.75
C VAL A 44 7.14 -4.59 9.28
N LYS A 45 7.13 -3.60 8.41
CA LYS A 45 6.62 -2.25 8.67
C LYS A 45 5.21 -2.14 8.11
N VAL A 46 4.23 -1.98 9.00
CA VAL A 46 2.81 -1.99 8.66
C VAL A 46 2.19 -0.62 8.83
N ALA A 47 1.57 -0.12 7.77
CA ALA A 47 0.67 1.02 7.82
C ALA A 47 -0.77 0.53 7.64
N ALA A 48 -1.67 0.94 8.52
CA ALA A 48 -3.07 0.54 8.40
C ALA A 48 -4.03 1.67 8.78
N ALA A 49 -5.21 1.68 8.14
CA ALA A 49 -6.31 2.54 8.49
C ALA A 49 -7.65 1.85 8.19
N PHE A 50 -8.56 1.97 9.13
CA PHE A 50 -9.88 1.37 9.03
C PHE A 50 -11.00 2.40 8.86
N HIS A 51 -10.68 3.70 8.95
CA HIS A 51 -11.55 4.86 8.67
C HIS A 51 -12.98 4.76 9.25
N GLY A 52 -13.12 4.10 10.41
CA GLY A 52 -14.43 3.85 11.00
C GLY A 52 -15.30 2.78 10.30
N TRP A 53 -14.86 2.25 9.16
CA TRP A 53 -15.60 1.23 8.41
C TRP A 53 -15.49 -0.19 9.01
N LEU A 54 -14.45 -0.43 9.76
CA LEU A 54 -14.30 -1.66 10.50
C LEU A 54 -14.69 -1.40 11.96
N SER A 55 -15.82 -1.95 12.40
CA SER A 55 -16.31 -1.81 13.78
C SER A 55 -15.28 -2.33 14.78
N LEU A 56 -15.31 -1.84 16.02
CA LEU A 56 -14.44 -2.29 17.09
C LEU A 56 -14.51 -3.80 17.31
N ASP A 57 -15.68 -4.41 17.19
CA ASP A 57 -15.85 -5.86 17.35
C ASP A 57 -15.20 -6.65 16.22
N LYS A 58 -15.20 -6.12 15.00
CA LYS A 58 -14.43 -6.70 13.91
C LYS A 58 -12.92 -6.51 14.13
N GLN A 59 -12.50 -5.33 14.61
CA GLN A 59 -11.06 -5.08 14.91
C GLN A 59 -10.53 -6.04 15.97
N LYS A 60 -11.33 -6.41 16.99
CA LYS A 60 -10.97 -7.42 17.99
C LYS A 60 -10.64 -8.79 17.37
N LYS A 61 -11.13 -9.09 16.16
CA LYS A 61 -10.85 -10.34 15.44
C LYS A 61 -9.49 -10.36 14.72
N ILE A 62 -8.79 -9.23 14.67
CA ILE A 62 -7.49 -9.09 14.01
C ILE A 62 -6.40 -8.53 14.95
N PRO A 63 -6.25 -9.06 16.17
CA PRO A 63 -5.36 -8.50 17.19
C PRO A 63 -3.90 -8.51 16.76
N GLN A 64 -3.47 -9.47 15.95
CA GLN A 64 -2.10 -9.51 15.44
C GLN A 64 -1.80 -8.36 14.47
N ILE A 65 -2.76 -7.98 13.63
CA ILE A 65 -2.60 -6.83 12.74
C ILE A 65 -2.49 -5.55 13.56
N LEU A 66 -3.37 -5.37 14.55
CA LEU A 66 -3.32 -4.20 15.44
C LEU A 66 -1.98 -4.07 16.17
N LYS A 67 -1.41 -5.19 16.63
CA LYS A 67 -0.07 -5.21 17.28
C LYS A 67 1.07 -4.88 16.32
N LEU A 68 0.92 -5.18 15.03
CA LEU A 68 1.93 -4.94 14.01
C LEU A 68 1.85 -3.53 13.40
N MET A 69 0.76 -2.81 13.63
CA MET A 69 0.61 -1.44 13.14
C MET A 69 1.63 -0.52 13.77
N GLN A 70 2.44 0.11 12.95
CA GLN A 70 3.47 1.08 13.38
C GLN A 70 3.16 2.48 12.85
N PHE A 71 2.45 2.56 11.74
CA PHE A 71 2.16 3.80 11.04
C PHE A 71 0.67 3.90 10.71
N PRO A 72 0.08 5.11 10.81
CA PRO A 72 -1.23 5.35 10.21
C PRO A 72 -1.12 5.22 8.69
N CYS A 73 -2.16 4.71 8.04
CA CYS A 73 -2.25 4.77 6.60
C CYS A 73 -2.72 6.17 6.19
N SER A 74 -1.95 6.81 5.33
CA SER A 74 -2.24 8.12 4.74
C SER A 74 -2.55 7.93 3.25
N ASP A 75 -3.59 7.19 2.95
CA ASP A 75 -4.12 6.95 1.60
C ASP A 75 -3.02 6.70 0.54
N ALA A 76 -3.07 7.41 -0.59
CA ALA A 76 -2.12 7.27 -1.70
C ALA A 76 -0.64 7.39 -1.29
N LEU A 77 -0.34 8.17 -0.24
CA LEU A 77 1.03 8.33 0.25
C LEU A 77 1.60 7.02 0.81
N SER A 78 0.80 6.27 1.57
CA SER A 78 1.25 4.98 2.14
C SER A 78 1.53 3.94 1.06
N TYR A 79 0.68 3.86 0.05
CA TYR A 79 0.92 2.99 -1.12
C TYR A 79 2.19 3.39 -1.88
N SER A 80 2.44 4.69 -1.99
CA SER A 80 3.65 5.21 -2.60
C SER A 80 4.91 4.86 -1.78
N HIS A 81 4.85 5.00 -0.46
CA HIS A 81 5.95 4.60 0.43
C HIS A 81 6.23 3.11 0.36
N LEU A 82 5.21 2.27 0.15
CA LEU A 82 5.41 0.85 -0.08
C LEU A 82 6.17 0.60 -1.40
N ALA A 83 5.77 1.27 -2.47
CA ALA A 83 6.45 1.17 -3.76
C ALA A 83 7.93 1.63 -3.69
N GLU A 84 8.24 2.56 -2.77
CA GLU A 84 9.60 3.02 -2.47
C GLU A 84 10.38 2.12 -1.49
N GLY A 85 9.73 1.07 -0.95
CA GLY A 85 10.34 0.16 0.03
C GLY A 85 10.48 0.73 1.46
N ARG A 86 9.79 1.83 1.76
CA ARG A 86 9.79 2.46 3.11
C ARG A 86 8.84 1.77 4.07
N VAL A 87 7.74 1.22 3.55
CA VAL A 87 6.72 0.45 4.26
C VAL A 87 6.59 -0.90 3.56
N ASP A 88 6.28 -1.96 4.28
CA ASP A 88 6.24 -3.31 3.75
C ASP A 88 4.82 -3.83 3.53
N VAL A 89 3.86 -3.32 4.30
CA VAL A 89 2.44 -3.68 4.20
C VAL A 89 1.58 -2.45 4.39
N VAL A 90 0.57 -2.30 3.52
CA VAL A 90 -0.48 -1.30 3.66
C VAL A 90 -1.83 -2.01 3.70
N ILE A 91 -2.63 -1.70 4.71
CA ILE A 91 -3.97 -2.25 4.92
C ILE A 91 -4.94 -1.08 5.04
N GLN A 92 -5.90 -1.00 4.14
CA GLN A 92 -6.89 0.06 4.14
C GLN A 92 -8.25 -0.48 3.72
N CYS A 93 -9.31 -0.03 4.38
CA CYS A 93 -10.68 -0.30 3.97
C CYS A 93 -11.29 0.92 3.27
N SER A 94 -12.41 0.69 2.57
CA SER A 94 -13.22 1.73 1.91
C SER A 94 -12.51 2.60 0.86
N ASN A 95 -11.48 2.06 0.20
CA ASN A 95 -10.89 2.73 -0.96
C ASN A 95 -11.92 2.91 -2.07
N LYS A 96 -11.87 4.05 -2.72
CA LYS A 96 -12.59 4.31 -3.97
C LYS A 96 -11.71 3.97 -5.18
N ILE A 97 -12.33 3.84 -6.34
CA ILE A 97 -11.63 3.50 -7.59
C ILE A 97 -10.49 4.50 -7.86
N TRP A 98 -10.73 5.78 -7.69
CA TRP A 98 -9.73 6.83 -7.93
C TRP A 98 -8.59 6.84 -6.91
N ASP A 99 -8.77 6.24 -5.71
CA ASP A 99 -7.71 6.13 -4.70
C ASP A 99 -6.68 5.06 -5.08
N ILE A 100 -7.10 4.01 -5.80
CA ILE A 100 -6.27 2.83 -6.01
C ILE A 100 -5.86 2.59 -7.46
N HIS A 101 -6.69 2.91 -8.46
CA HIS A 101 -6.40 2.64 -9.85
C HIS A 101 -5.08 3.23 -10.34
N PRO A 102 -4.73 4.50 -10.05
CA PRO A 102 -3.45 5.06 -10.45
C PRO A 102 -2.25 4.38 -9.81
N LEU A 103 -2.45 3.73 -8.67
CA LEU A 103 -1.39 3.13 -7.87
C LEU A 103 -1.14 1.66 -8.21
N ILE A 104 -2.14 0.95 -8.75
CA ILE A 104 -2.00 -0.47 -9.13
C ILE A 104 -0.79 -0.69 -10.05
N PRO A 105 -0.63 0.04 -11.18
CA PRO A 105 0.51 -0.15 -12.07
C PRO A 105 1.84 0.20 -11.40
N ILE A 106 1.88 1.24 -10.57
CA ILE A 106 3.08 1.66 -9.85
C ILE A 106 3.54 0.57 -8.87
N ILE A 107 2.60 0.05 -8.05
CA ILE A 107 2.86 -1.02 -7.08
C ILE A 107 3.36 -2.29 -7.78
N LYS A 108 2.68 -2.71 -8.85
CA LYS A 108 3.06 -3.90 -9.62
C LYS A 108 4.44 -3.72 -10.28
N ALA A 109 4.71 -2.56 -10.87
CA ALA A 109 6.00 -2.24 -11.49
C ALA A 109 7.15 -2.15 -10.48
N ALA A 110 6.88 -1.69 -9.24
CA ALA A 110 7.82 -1.72 -8.13
C ALA A 110 8.07 -3.15 -7.58
N GLY A 111 7.29 -4.14 -8.00
CA GLY A 111 7.39 -5.53 -7.57
C GLY A 111 6.53 -5.87 -6.35
N GLY A 112 5.57 -5.03 -5.99
CA GLY A 112 4.62 -5.25 -4.91
C GLY A 112 3.45 -6.14 -5.32
N TYR A 113 2.72 -6.64 -4.33
CA TYR A 113 1.51 -7.44 -4.46
C TYR A 113 0.32 -6.65 -3.92
N ILE A 114 -0.76 -6.62 -4.70
CA ILE A 114 -1.98 -5.90 -4.36
C ILE A 114 -3.20 -6.76 -4.63
N SER A 115 -4.12 -6.82 -3.68
CA SER A 115 -5.41 -7.49 -3.78
C SER A 115 -6.43 -6.87 -2.82
N THR A 116 -7.67 -7.28 -2.94
CA THR A 116 -8.65 -7.10 -1.87
C THR A 116 -8.34 -8.02 -0.68
N TRP A 117 -8.97 -7.80 0.48
CA TRP A 117 -8.76 -8.65 1.68
C TRP A 117 -9.23 -10.10 1.50
N ASP A 118 -10.11 -10.36 0.55
CA ASP A 118 -10.56 -11.70 0.15
C ASP A 118 -9.81 -12.25 -1.08
N ASN A 119 -8.63 -11.67 -1.38
CA ASN A 119 -7.71 -12.09 -2.42
C ASN A 119 -8.27 -12.01 -3.86
N ARG A 120 -9.19 -11.09 -4.13
CA ARG A 120 -9.64 -10.75 -5.48
C ARG A 120 -8.81 -9.61 -6.06
N ASP A 121 -8.99 -9.34 -7.35
CA ASP A 121 -8.35 -8.20 -8.01
C ASP A 121 -8.78 -6.88 -7.33
N ALA A 122 -7.82 -5.97 -7.16
CA ALA A 122 -8.02 -4.68 -6.53
C ALA A 122 -8.76 -3.65 -7.43
N ILE A 123 -9.11 -4.01 -8.66
CA ILE A 123 -9.68 -3.09 -9.65
C ILE A 123 -11.01 -2.48 -9.20
N ASN A 124 -11.78 -3.21 -8.40
CA ASN A 124 -13.05 -2.72 -7.86
C ASN A 124 -12.90 -1.93 -6.55
N ALA A 125 -11.67 -1.65 -6.14
CA ALA A 125 -11.37 -0.94 -4.90
C ALA A 125 -11.94 -1.64 -3.63
N GLY A 126 -12.37 -0.89 -2.62
CA GLY A 126 -12.89 -1.44 -1.36
C GLY A 126 -11.79 -1.68 -0.32
N SER A 127 -11.80 -2.83 0.32
CA SER A 127 -10.80 -3.20 1.34
C SER A 127 -9.56 -3.80 0.69
N ILE A 128 -8.46 -3.05 0.74
CA ILE A 128 -7.22 -3.35 -0.01
C ILE A 128 -6.09 -3.77 0.92
N LEU A 129 -5.34 -4.76 0.47
CA LEU A 129 -4.07 -5.17 1.03
C LEU A 129 -2.98 -5.01 -0.03
N VAL A 130 -1.91 -4.31 0.33
CA VAL A 130 -0.69 -4.23 -0.47
C VAL A 130 0.49 -4.71 0.35
N SER A 131 1.43 -5.40 -0.27
CA SER A 131 2.63 -5.91 0.42
C SER A 131 3.84 -6.01 -0.49
N SER A 132 5.00 -5.97 0.13
CA SER A 132 6.30 -5.97 -0.55
C SER A 132 6.67 -7.32 -1.17
N ASN A 133 6.12 -8.44 -0.68
CA ASN A 133 6.36 -9.76 -1.24
C ASN A 133 5.19 -10.73 -1.01
N LYS A 134 5.16 -11.81 -1.79
CA LYS A 134 4.06 -12.79 -1.79
C LYS A 134 3.91 -13.54 -0.46
N ILE A 135 5.01 -13.81 0.24
CA ILE A 135 4.98 -14.55 1.52
C ILE A 135 4.27 -13.72 2.57
N ILE A 136 4.64 -12.44 2.69
CA ILE A 136 3.99 -11.48 3.60
C ILE A 136 2.53 -11.30 3.19
N HIS A 137 2.25 -11.13 1.89
CA HIS A 137 0.89 -10.96 1.38
C HIS A 137 -0.03 -12.09 1.84
N ASN A 138 0.37 -13.33 1.59
CA ASN A 138 -0.41 -14.51 1.98
C ASN A 138 -0.60 -14.63 3.50
N LYS A 139 0.38 -14.23 4.30
CA LYS A 139 0.23 -14.19 5.77
C LYS A 139 -0.81 -13.18 6.21
N PHE A 140 -0.78 -11.96 5.65
CA PHE A 140 -1.74 -10.92 6.00
C PHE A 140 -3.14 -11.24 5.50
N LEU A 141 -3.31 -11.89 4.34
CA LEU A 141 -4.62 -12.39 3.90
C LEU A 141 -5.22 -13.37 4.92
N LYS A 142 -4.42 -14.29 5.46
CA LYS A 142 -4.88 -15.21 6.51
C LYS A 142 -5.31 -14.48 7.78
N LEU A 143 -4.57 -13.42 8.19
CA LEU A 143 -4.91 -12.62 9.36
C LEU A 143 -6.17 -11.76 9.14
N LEU A 144 -6.43 -11.32 7.91
CA LEU A 144 -7.60 -10.51 7.54
C LEU A 144 -8.86 -11.36 7.31
N LYS A 145 -8.73 -12.67 7.09
CA LYS A 145 -9.85 -13.57 6.79
C LYS A 145 -11.06 -13.43 7.73
N PRO A 146 -10.92 -13.23 9.06
CA PRO A 146 -12.07 -13.06 9.96
C PRO A 146 -12.92 -11.80 9.69
N VAL A 147 -12.41 -10.84 8.94
CA VAL A 147 -13.04 -9.54 8.68
C VAL A 147 -13.19 -9.22 7.20
N SER A 148 -12.78 -10.13 6.31
CA SER A 148 -12.78 -9.92 4.85
C SER A 148 -14.15 -10.11 4.18
N LYS A 149 -15.17 -10.47 4.96
CA LYS A 149 -16.56 -10.66 4.47
C LYS A 149 -17.43 -9.44 4.78
#